data_158ae3efd7649c81b0b6cc7e35527958
#
_entry.id   158ae3efd7649c81b0b6cc7e35527958
#
_cell.length_a   1.000
_cell.length_b   1.000
_cell.length_c   1.000
_cell.angle_alpha   90.00
_cell.angle_beta   90.00
_cell.angle_gamma   90.00
#
_symmetry.space_group_name_H-M   'P 1'
#
loop_
_entity.id
_entity.type
_entity.pdbx_description
1 polymer ?
#
loop_
_entity_poly.entity_id
_entity_poly.type
_entity_poly.pdbx_seq_one_letter_code
_entity_poly.pdbx_strand_id
1 'polypeptide(L)'
;MRDFDHCPTLILTGFVAALLVVSSAFSTEPQNPGKARRGTAEVYVTAKGTSDRLARKADLAPAMLEQPDEHVPTIILDESKAFQTIVGIGGALTDASAETFYKLPAEKQEEILTAFFDKEKGNGFSLGRTSIHSCDFSSSSYTYAEVPGDTALKSFTIKHDMKYKLPFIKAAMARAGKDFILFASPWSPPAWMKTNNDMLHGGRLRPDCDRTWAHYFVRFVQEFEKAGVPIWGLTVQNEPMAVQPWESCIFTAAEERDFVKYYLGPALEQAGLSRVKLMVWDHNRGIMYQRAKEIYDDPAASKYVWGAGFHWYVGDHFDNVRLVHDAWPEKALLFTEGTEGAFYPDSLQEWKWGEVFGRSMINDFQHGASGWTAWNVILDETGGPNHVGNYCMAPLICDTRTGNLTYMNSFYYLGHFSKFIRPGARRIICSSNTDDLIATAAINQDGRIAVVVMNQTETDIPFNTWIASESFKTTSPAHSIMTIVL
;
A
#
# COMPACT_ATOMS: atom_id res chain seq x y z
N MET A 1 58.09 -36.46 -32.58
CA MET A 1 59.56 -36.47 -32.37
C MET A 1 59.82 -36.56 -30.89
N ARG A 2 60.32 -37.73 -30.54
CA ARG A 2 61.27 -38.14 -29.49
C ARG A 2 60.71 -37.93 -28.06
N ASP A 3 60.43 -38.98 -27.39
CA ASP A 3 61.09 -40.25 -27.03
C ASP A 3 61.61 -40.18 -25.61
N PHE A 4 61.14 -41.15 -24.79
CA PHE A 4 61.83 -42.16 -23.96
C PHE A 4 62.61 -41.61 -22.77
N ASP A 5 62.76 -42.20 -21.67
CA ASP A 5 62.58 -43.54 -21.04
C ASP A 5 63.07 -43.36 -19.61
N HIS A 6 62.75 -43.99 -18.61
CA HIS A 6 63.05 -45.31 -18.05
C HIS A 6 62.65 -45.40 -16.55
N CYS A 7 62.00 -46.48 -16.24
CA CYS A 7 62.01 -47.20 -14.95
C CYS A 7 63.34 -47.94 -14.76
N PRO A 8 63.71 -48.66 -13.69
CA PRO A 8 63.04 -49.05 -12.44
C PRO A 8 63.94 -49.10 -11.20
N THR A 9 63.50 -49.45 -10.00
CA THR A 9 64.04 -50.55 -9.21
C THR A 9 63.21 -50.83 -7.93
N LEU A 10 62.91 -52.11 -7.75
CA LEU A 10 62.36 -52.76 -6.56
C LEU A 10 63.30 -52.70 -5.40
N ILE A 11 62.82 -52.75 -4.15
CA ILE A 11 63.32 -53.67 -3.06
C ILE A 11 62.11 -53.97 -2.09
N LEU A 12 62.19 -55.21 -1.66
CA LEU A 12 61.24 -56.05 -0.96
C LEU A 12 61.26 -55.88 0.58
N THR A 13 60.12 -56.32 1.17
CA THR A 13 59.94 -57.02 2.46
C THR A 13 59.54 -56.22 3.69
N GLY A 14 58.45 -56.71 4.30
CA GLY A 14 58.09 -56.51 5.70
C GLY A 14 56.67 -56.72 6.02
N PHE A 15 56.16 -58.00 6.13
CA PHE A 15 54.87 -58.32 6.68
C PHE A 15 54.81 -57.99 8.17
N VAL A 16 53.86 -57.09 8.59
CA VAL A 16 53.34 -57.03 9.95
C VAL A 16 51.84 -57.00 9.84
N ALA A 17 51.23 -58.09 10.27
CA ALA A 17 49.74 -58.17 10.40
C ALA A 17 49.28 -57.35 11.61
N ALA A 18 48.67 -56.27 11.36
CA ALA A 18 47.91 -55.52 12.39
C ALA A 18 46.37 -55.81 12.21
N LEU A 19 45.76 -56.44 13.20
CA LEU A 19 44.34 -56.57 13.33
C LEU A 19 43.70 -55.19 13.41
N LEU A 20 42.99 -54.77 12.38
CA LEU A 20 42.10 -53.61 12.42
C LEU A 20 40.74 -54.05 12.98
N VAL A 21 40.52 -53.67 14.25
CA VAL A 21 39.18 -53.65 14.83
C VAL A 21 38.44 -52.51 14.16
N VAL A 22 37.51 -52.83 13.23
CA VAL A 22 36.56 -51.87 12.66
C VAL A 22 35.51 -51.60 13.72
N SER A 23 35.69 -50.57 14.52
CA SER A 23 34.61 -50.00 15.28
C SER A 23 33.76 -49.15 14.32
N SER A 24 32.57 -49.69 13.98
CA SER A 24 31.50 -48.94 13.31
C SER A 24 31.03 -47.82 14.25
N ALA A 25 31.66 -46.65 14.15
CA ALA A 25 31.06 -45.45 14.69
C ALA A 25 29.86 -45.09 13.82
N PHE A 26 28.67 -45.41 14.32
CA PHE A 26 27.47 -44.74 13.83
C PHE A 26 27.67 -43.24 14.03
N SER A 27 27.95 -42.53 12.97
CA SER A 27 27.80 -41.07 12.96
C SER A 27 26.30 -40.76 13.10
N THR A 28 25.90 -40.47 14.31
CA THR A 28 24.62 -39.74 14.51
C THR A 28 24.85 -38.36 13.89
N GLU A 29 24.26 -38.17 12.70
CA GLU A 29 24.06 -36.81 12.17
C GLU A 29 23.49 -35.97 13.31
N PRO A 30 23.94 -34.71 13.51
CA PRO A 30 23.32 -33.84 14.48
C PRO A 30 21.88 -33.64 14.06
N GLN A 31 20.95 -34.20 14.80
CA GLN A 31 19.54 -33.86 14.68
C GLN A 31 19.44 -32.36 14.89
N ASN A 32 19.18 -31.63 13.81
CA ASN A 32 18.80 -30.23 13.86
C ASN A 32 17.64 -30.14 14.87
N PRO A 33 17.75 -29.34 15.96
CA PRO A 33 16.65 -29.24 16.91
C PRO A 33 15.43 -28.78 16.13
N GLY A 34 14.48 -29.69 15.91
CA GLY A 34 13.31 -29.47 15.08
C GLY A 34 12.64 -28.18 15.51
N LYS A 35 12.48 -27.23 14.58
CA LYS A 35 11.58 -26.09 14.80
C LYS A 35 10.27 -26.64 15.36
N ALA A 36 9.77 -26.03 16.45
CA ALA A 36 8.48 -26.43 17.01
C ALA A 36 7.43 -26.44 15.89
N ARG A 37 6.59 -27.50 15.85
CA ARG A 37 5.51 -27.59 14.88
C ARG A 37 4.63 -26.35 14.98
N ARG A 38 4.26 -25.78 13.84
CA ARG A 38 3.26 -24.70 13.79
C ARG A 38 1.91 -25.22 14.29
N GLY A 39 1.11 -24.33 14.86
CA GLY A 39 -0.28 -24.62 15.20
C GLY A 39 -1.16 -24.75 13.97
N THR A 40 -2.47 -24.80 14.17
CA THR A 40 -3.44 -24.72 13.08
C THR A 40 -3.39 -23.33 12.41
N ALA A 41 -3.67 -23.28 11.10
CA ALA A 41 -3.78 -22.03 10.35
C ALA A 41 -5.24 -21.57 10.31
N GLU A 42 -5.45 -20.28 10.58
CA GLU A 42 -6.76 -19.65 10.40
C GLU A 42 -7.01 -19.35 8.92
N VAL A 43 -8.25 -19.46 8.47
CA VAL A 43 -8.64 -19.21 7.08
C VAL A 43 -9.81 -18.26 7.00
N TYR A 44 -9.69 -17.28 6.10
CA TYR A 44 -10.75 -16.31 5.76
C TYR A 44 -10.94 -16.29 4.25
N VAL A 45 -12.19 -16.21 3.78
CA VAL A 45 -12.54 -16.31 2.36
C VAL A 45 -13.54 -15.24 1.95
N THR A 46 -13.34 -14.69 0.77
CA THR A 46 -14.34 -13.95 0.00
C THR A 46 -14.44 -14.60 -1.37
N ALA A 47 -15.63 -15.12 -1.76
CA ALA A 47 -15.80 -15.88 -2.98
C ALA A 47 -17.08 -15.51 -3.74
N LYS A 48 -16.98 -15.45 -5.09
CA LYS A 48 -18.09 -15.15 -6.00
C LYS A 48 -19.17 -16.22 -5.90
N GLY A 49 -20.42 -15.82 -6.01
CA GLY A 49 -21.56 -16.77 -6.01
C GLY A 49 -21.87 -17.40 -4.65
N THR A 50 -21.20 -16.95 -3.58
CA THR A 50 -21.41 -17.42 -2.20
C THR A 50 -21.78 -16.26 -1.27
N SER A 51 -22.14 -16.57 -0.02
CA SER A 51 -22.30 -15.58 1.05
C SER A 51 -20.97 -15.20 1.74
N ASP A 52 -19.85 -15.80 1.34
CA ASP A 52 -18.57 -15.57 1.96
C ASP A 52 -18.05 -14.17 1.64
N ARG A 53 -17.89 -13.37 2.69
CA ARG A 53 -17.38 -11.99 2.66
C ARG A 53 -16.47 -11.81 3.86
N LEU A 54 -15.16 -12.03 3.65
CA LEU A 54 -14.15 -12.13 4.70
C LEU A 54 -14.54 -13.16 5.79
N ALA A 55 -15.17 -14.24 5.34
CA ALA A 55 -15.80 -15.24 6.20
C ALA A 55 -14.76 -16.19 6.80
N ARG A 56 -14.74 -16.32 8.13
CA ARG A 56 -13.90 -17.29 8.85
C ARG A 56 -14.33 -18.72 8.47
N LYS A 57 -13.36 -19.55 8.09
CA LYS A 57 -13.55 -20.97 7.79
C LYS A 57 -12.91 -21.84 8.87
N ALA A 58 -13.06 -23.18 8.73
CA ALA A 58 -12.39 -24.12 9.61
C ALA A 58 -10.87 -23.97 9.52
N ASP A 59 -10.19 -24.18 10.65
CA ASP A 59 -8.74 -24.14 10.72
C ASP A 59 -8.13 -25.30 9.97
N LEU A 60 -6.95 -25.06 9.38
CA LEU A 60 -6.17 -26.07 8.71
C LEU A 60 -5.16 -26.68 9.66
N ALA A 61 -5.14 -28.02 9.75
CA ALA A 61 -4.10 -28.71 10.50
C ALA A 61 -2.82 -28.82 9.64
N PRO A 62 -1.62 -28.65 10.23
CA PRO A 62 -0.38 -28.87 9.52
C PRO A 62 -0.17 -30.37 9.24
N ALA A 63 0.38 -30.66 8.07
CA ALA A 63 0.86 -31.96 7.68
C ALA A 63 2.34 -31.89 7.32
N MET A 64 3.11 -32.95 7.64
CA MET A 64 4.51 -33.02 7.20
C MET A 64 4.58 -33.21 5.69
N LEU A 65 5.39 -32.38 5.06
CA LEU A 65 5.70 -32.44 3.63
C LEU A 65 7.14 -31.94 3.45
N GLU A 66 8.09 -32.85 3.35
CA GLU A 66 9.51 -32.51 3.26
C GLU A 66 9.81 -31.64 2.05
N GLN A 67 9.16 -31.95 0.91
CA GLN A 67 9.34 -31.22 -0.35
C GLN A 67 8.01 -31.15 -1.09
N PRO A 68 7.64 -29.95 -1.62
CA PRO A 68 6.48 -29.83 -2.50
C PRO A 68 6.63 -30.64 -3.78
N ASP A 69 5.51 -31.18 -4.30
CA ASP A 69 5.42 -31.77 -5.63
C ASP A 69 5.15 -30.65 -6.65
N GLU A 70 5.95 -30.59 -7.70
CA GLU A 70 5.83 -29.58 -8.75
C GLU A 70 4.47 -29.60 -9.47
N HIS A 71 3.80 -30.78 -9.52
CA HIS A 71 2.51 -30.94 -10.17
C HIS A 71 1.32 -30.65 -9.26
N VAL A 72 1.55 -30.33 -7.99
CA VAL A 72 0.50 -29.96 -7.04
C VAL A 72 0.57 -28.46 -6.79
N PRO A 73 -0.50 -27.68 -7.08
CA PRO A 73 -0.51 -26.24 -6.81
C PRO A 73 -0.07 -25.95 -5.37
N THR A 74 0.96 -25.14 -5.23
CA THR A 74 1.58 -24.86 -3.92
C THR A 74 2.04 -23.43 -3.82
N ILE A 75 1.65 -22.76 -2.74
CA ILE A 75 2.22 -21.47 -2.32
C ILE A 75 3.39 -21.75 -1.40
N ILE A 76 4.58 -21.35 -1.79
CA ILE A 76 5.84 -21.64 -1.12
C ILE A 76 6.28 -20.41 -0.34
N LEU A 77 6.54 -20.54 0.96
CA LEU A 77 6.93 -19.48 1.87
C LEU A 77 8.32 -19.71 2.44
N ASP A 78 9.10 -18.63 2.60
CA ASP A 78 10.34 -18.62 3.38
C ASP A 78 10.41 -17.34 4.24
N GLU A 79 10.26 -17.51 5.54
CA GLU A 79 10.35 -16.43 6.54
C GLU A 79 11.78 -15.98 6.87
N SER A 80 12.79 -16.74 6.44
CA SER A 80 14.18 -16.38 6.65
C SER A 80 14.63 -15.17 5.83
N LYS A 81 13.87 -14.84 4.78
CA LYS A 81 14.10 -13.71 3.89
C LYS A 81 12.94 -12.72 4.00
N ALA A 82 13.23 -11.56 4.53
CA ALA A 82 12.27 -10.48 4.65
C ALA A 82 12.73 -9.27 3.84
N PHE A 83 11.75 -8.54 3.31
CA PHE A 83 11.93 -7.41 2.41
C PHE A 83 11.40 -6.12 3.06
N GLN A 84 10.69 -5.28 2.30
CA GLN A 84 10.17 -4.01 2.78
C GLN A 84 9.24 -4.16 3.99
N THR A 85 9.23 -3.12 4.82
CA THR A 85 8.30 -3.00 5.95
C THR A 85 7.01 -2.35 5.49
N ILE A 86 5.87 -2.90 5.86
CA ILE A 86 4.55 -2.36 5.58
C ILE A 86 4.22 -1.26 6.60
N VAL A 87 4.00 -0.05 6.12
CA VAL A 87 3.68 1.11 6.96
C VAL A 87 2.19 1.20 7.28
N GLY A 88 1.34 0.67 6.41
CA GLY A 88 -0.10 0.63 6.61
C GLY A 88 -0.89 0.38 5.34
N ILE A 89 -2.18 0.09 5.51
CA ILE A 89 -3.15 -0.12 4.44
C ILE A 89 -4.42 0.64 4.81
N GLY A 90 -5.04 1.33 3.84
CA GLY A 90 -6.24 2.10 4.12
C GLY A 90 -6.86 2.81 2.94
N GLY A 91 -7.32 4.05 3.15
CA GLY A 91 -8.00 4.82 2.10
C GLY A 91 -8.07 6.32 2.40
N ALA A 92 -8.54 7.10 1.42
CA ALA A 92 -8.58 8.55 1.50
C ALA A 92 -9.81 9.06 2.27
N LEU A 93 -9.53 9.99 3.19
CA LEU A 93 -10.49 10.72 4.01
C LEU A 93 -10.63 12.13 3.40
N THR A 94 -11.45 12.23 2.36
CA THR A 94 -11.71 13.45 1.58
C THR A 94 -12.83 14.30 2.19
N ASP A 95 -13.05 15.51 1.66
CA ASP A 95 -14.24 16.31 2.00
C ASP A 95 -15.52 15.55 1.67
N ALA A 96 -15.59 14.89 0.49
CA ALA A 96 -16.72 14.09 0.07
C ALA A 96 -17.06 12.96 1.05
N SER A 97 -16.03 12.21 1.47
CA SER A 97 -16.21 11.16 2.47
C SER A 97 -16.71 11.72 3.81
N ALA A 98 -16.14 12.84 4.25
CA ALA A 98 -16.53 13.48 5.50
C ALA A 98 -17.96 14.04 5.45
N GLU A 99 -18.33 14.72 4.38
CA GLU A 99 -19.69 15.25 4.20
C GLU A 99 -20.74 14.14 4.13
N THR A 100 -20.45 13.06 3.39
CA THR A 100 -21.31 11.87 3.32
C THR A 100 -21.49 11.25 4.71
N PHE A 101 -20.39 11.07 5.45
CA PHE A 101 -20.41 10.52 6.80
C PHE A 101 -21.34 11.32 7.74
N TYR A 102 -21.23 12.65 7.77
CA TYR A 102 -22.03 13.49 8.67
C TYR A 102 -23.47 13.71 8.21
N LYS A 103 -23.87 13.31 7.00
CA LYS A 103 -25.26 13.24 6.58
C LYS A 103 -25.99 12.00 7.10
N LEU A 104 -25.27 10.98 7.54
CA LEU A 104 -25.84 9.72 8.01
C LEU A 104 -26.26 9.78 9.49
N PRO A 105 -27.23 8.94 9.92
CA PRO A 105 -27.54 8.78 11.34
C PRO A 105 -26.33 8.32 12.16
N ALA A 106 -26.29 8.70 13.45
CA ALA A 106 -25.14 8.39 14.33
C ALA A 106 -24.82 6.89 14.42
N GLU A 107 -25.81 6.01 14.39
CA GLU A 107 -25.64 4.56 14.37
C GLU A 107 -24.90 4.08 13.10
N LYS A 108 -25.16 4.72 11.95
CA LYS A 108 -24.48 4.41 10.68
C LYS A 108 -23.05 4.97 10.65
N GLN A 109 -22.85 6.14 11.26
CA GLN A 109 -21.49 6.66 11.47
C GLN A 109 -20.66 5.69 12.31
N GLU A 110 -21.22 5.15 13.40
CA GLU A 110 -20.55 4.16 14.25
C GLU A 110 -20.29 2.84 13.51
N GLU A 111 -21.25 2.37 12.70
CA GLU A 111 -21.07 1.19 11.83
C GLU A 111 -19.89 1.39 10.87
N ILE A 112 -19.79 2.53 10.20
CA ILE A 112 -18.70 2.87 9.26
C ILE A 112 -17.34 2.90 9.99
N LEU A 113 -17.27 3.61 11.11
CA LEU A 113 -16.02 3.68 11.89
C LEU A 113 -15.56 2.30 12.33
N THR A 114 -16.48 1.45 12.75
CA THR A 114 -16.19 0.07 13.12
C THR A 114 -15.72 -0.74 11.92
N ALA A 115 -16.46 -0.69 10.80
CA ALA A 115 -16.16 -1.48 9.62
C ALA A 115 -14.78 -1.18 9.01
N PHE A 116 -14.38 0.09 8.95
CA PHE A 116 -13.12 0.47 8.35
C PHE A 116 -11.93 0.47 9.32
N PHE A 117 -12.09 1.01 10.54
CA PHE A 117 -10.97 1.40 11.38
C PHE A 117 -10.79 0.53 12.62
N ASP A 118 -11.82 -0.20 13.08
CA ASP A 118 -11.68 -1.10 14.22
C ASP A 118 -10.83 -2.32 13.82
N LYS A 119 -9.71 -2.55 14.52
CA LYS A 119 -8.76 -3.61 14.17
C LYS A 119 -9.26 -5.02 14.50
N GLU A 120 -10.21 -5.16 15.42
CA GLU A 120 -10.75 -6.47 15.83
C GLU A 120 -12.02 -6.81 15.03
N LYS A 121 -12.95 -5.86 14.96
CA LYS A 121 -14.29 -6.07 14.38
C LYS A 121 -14.38 -5.71 12.91
N GLY A 122 -13.53 -4.81 12.42
CA GLY A 122 -13.51 -4.29 11.06
C GLY A 122 -12.28 -4.69 10.27
N ASN A 123 -12.03 -3.93 9.21
CA ASN A 123 -10.86 -4.08 8.34
C ASN A 123 -9.57 -3.54 8.97
N GLY A 124 -9.66 -2.73 10.04
CA GLY A 124 -8.50 -2.22 10.76
C GLY A 124 -7.58 -1.33 9.92
N PHE A 125 -8.13 -0.43 9.10
CA PHE A 125 -7.33 0.53 8.32
C PHE A 125 -6.38 1.30 9.24
N SER A 126 -5.13 1.41 8.81
CA SER A 126 -4.05 2.01 9.57
C SER A 126 -3.31 3.12 8.82
N LEU A 127 -3.68 3.37 7.56
CA LEU A 127 -3.14 4.40 6.71
C LEU A 127 -4.27 5.24 6.13
N GLY A 128 -4.17 6.56 6.27
CA GLY A 128 -5.10 7.50 5.67
C GLY A 128 -4.42 8.44 4.69
N ARG A 129 -5.14 8.89 3.68
CA ARG A 129 -4.78 10.00 2.81
C ARG A 129 -5.79 11.13 2.97
N THR A 130 -5.36 12.38 2.85
CA THR A 130 -6.27 13.54 2.74
C THR A 130 -5.73 14.58 1.79
N SER A 131 -6.60 15.44 1.26
CA SER A 131 -6.18 16.56 0.42
C SER A 131 -5.67 17.74 1.27
N ILE A 132 -4.65 18.43 0.78
CA ILE A 132 -4.31 19.78 1.24
C ILE A 132 -5.26 20.73 0.51
N HIS A 133 -6.21 21.34 1.23
CA HIS A 133 -7.39 22.06 0.76
C HIS A 133 -8.28 21.24 -0.21
N SER A 134 -8.88 21.87 -1.23
CA SER A 134 -9.83 21.17 -2.11
C SER A 134 -9.14 20.22 -3.11
N CYS A 135 -9.90 19.23 -3.53
CA CYS A 135 -9.69 18.38 -4.69
C CYS A 135 -11.04 18.21 -5.40
N ASP A 136 -11.12 17.44 -6.46
CA ASP A 136 -12.37 17.10 -7.15
C ASP A 136 -13.46 16.55 -6.20
N PHE A 137 -13.07 15.77 -5.19
CA PHE A 137 -13.96 15.25 -4.14
C PHE A 137 -14.12 16.23 -2.94
N SER A 138 -14.29 17.50 -3.27
CA SER A 138 -14.78 18.56 -2.39
C SER A 138 -16.08 19.15 -2.98
N SER A 139 -16.92 19.79 -2.18
CA SER A 139 -18.15 20.39 -2.64
C SER A 139 -17.94 21.69 -3.44
N SER A 140 -16.74 22.28 -3.37
CA SER A 140 -16.30 23.44 -4.15
C SER A 140 -14.78 23.54 -4.09
N SER A 141 -14.18 24.29 -5.02
CA SER A 141 -12.79 24.69 -4.87
C SER A 141 -12.62 25.67 -3.71
N TYR A 142 -11.60 25.48 -2.90
CA TYR A 142 -11.18 26.41 -1.83
C TYR A 142 -9.68 26.25 -1.54
N THR A 143 -9.08 27.27 -0.94
CA THR A 143 -7.71 27.23 -0.45
C THR A 143 -7.64 27.70 1.00
N TYR A 144 -6.48 27.50 1.66
CA TYR A 144 -6.26 28.06 3.00
C TYR A 144 -5.71 29.49 2.95
N ALA A 145 -5.32 29.99 1.76
CA ALA A 145 -4.80 31.35 1.55
C ALA A 145 -5.50 32.01 0.35
N GLU A 146 -6.71 32.51 0.59
CA GLU A 146 -7.60 33.07 -0.44
C GLU A 146 -7.16 34.47 -0.93
N VAL A 147 -6.34 35.20 -0.14
CA VAL A 147 -5.96 36.59 -0.46
C VAL A 147 -4.82 36.59 -1.48
N PRO A 148 -5.04 37.11 -2.71
CA PRO A 148 -3.99 37.17 -3.71
C PRO A 148 -2.78 38.02 -3.24
N GLY A 149 -1.58 37.47 -3.48
CA GLY A 149 -0.33 38.12 -3.12
C GLY A 149 0.04 38.08 -1.63
N ASP A 150 -0.69 37.35 -0.80
CA ASP A 150 -0.33 37.13 0.61
C ASP A 150 0.83 36.13 0.73
N THR A 151 2.01 36.53 0.28
CA THR A 151 3.24 35.72 0.32
C THR A 151 3.70 35.39 1.74
N ALA A 152 3.24 36.13 2.74
CA ALA A 152 3.52 35.87 4.15
C ALA A 152 2.51 34.93 4.81
N LEU A 153 1.49 34.48 4.05
CA LEU A 153 0.42 33.57 4.50
C LEU A 153 -0.29 34.04 5.79
N LYS A 154 -0.49 35.37 5.92
CA LYS A 154 -1.19 35.97 7.08
C LYS A 154 -2.66 35.56 7.14
N SER A 155 -3.29 35.38 5.96
CA SER A 155 -4.69 34.95 5.82
C SER A 155 -4.90 33.45 5.91
N PHE A 156 -3.81 32.65 6.10
CA PHE A 156 -3.88 31.20 6.10
C PHE A 156 -4.82 30.66 7.19
N THR A 157 -5.79 29.86 6.80
CA THR A 157 -6.77 29.27 7.72
C THR A 157 -7.31 27.92 7.23
N ILE A 158 -7.35 26.93 8.10
CA ILE A 158 -7.95 25.61 7.85
C ILE A 158 -9.43 25.55 8.27
N LYS A 159 -10.10 26.71 8.39
CA LYS A 159 -11.47 26.79 8.92
C LYS A 159 -12.48 25.94 8.14
N HIS A 160 -12.28 25.78 6.83
CA HIS A 160 -13.13 24.93 6.00
C HIS A 160 -13.12 23.47 6.52
N ASP A 161 -11.93 22.92 6.73
CA ASP A 161 -11.75 21.53 7.13
C ASP A 161 -12.25 21.25 8.54
N MET A 162 -12.35 22.26 9.38
CA MET A 162 -12.88 22.13 10.75
C MET A 162 -14.34 21.71 10.79
N LYS A 163 -15.09 21.88 9.68
CA LYS A 163 -16.50 21.58 9.66
C LYS A 163 -16.78 20.08 9.61
N TYR A 164 -16.15 19.35 8.71
CA TYR A 164 -16.40 17.93 8.47
C TYR A 164 -15.11 17.11 8.39
N LYS A 165 -14.12 17.53 7.59
CA LYS A 165 -12.91 16.75 7.27
C LYS A 165 -12.09 16.43 8.52
N LEU A 166 -11.70 17.42 9.31
CA LEU A 166 -10.95 17.22 10.55
C LEU A 166 -11.72 16.41 11.60
N PRO A 167 -13.00 16.65 11.89
CA PRO A 167 -13.80 15.79 12.77
C PRO A 167 -13.85 14.34 12.32
N PHE A 168 -14.03 14.06 11.02
CA PHE A 168 -14.05 12.71 10.48
C PHE A 168 -12.70 12.01 10.62
N ILE A 169 -11.60 12.69 10.26
CA ILE A 169 -10.24 12.17 10.45
C ILE A 169 -9.98 11.82 11.91
N LYS A 170 -10.37 12.69 12.84
CA LYS A 170 -10.20 12.43 14.29
C LYS A 170 -11.02 11.23 14.77
N ALA A 171 -12.24 11.07 14.27
CA ALA A 171 -13.07 9.90 14.60
C ALA A 171 -12.42 8.60 14.08
N ALA A 172 -11.89 8.61 12.84
CA ALA A 172 -11.15 7.51 12.25
C ALA A 172 -9.89 7.18 13.08
N MET A 173 -9.07 8.18 13.42
CA MET A 173 -7.87 8.03 14.25
C MET A 173 -8.20 7.47 15.64
N ALA A 174 -9.25 7.96 16.27
CA ALA A 174 -9.68 7.49 17.60
C ALA A 174 -10.09 6.00 17.57
N ARG A 175 -10.75 5.57 16.49
CA ARG A 175 -11.17 4.18 16.32
C ARG A 175 -9.99 3.26 15.97
N ALA A 176 -9.12 3.67 15.03
CA ALA A 176 -7.97 2.89 14.61
C ALA A 176 -6.86 2.81 15.69
N GLY A 177 -6.76 3.82 16.55
CA GLY A 177 -5.77 3.90 17.62
C GLY A 177 -4.41 4.42 17.16
N LYS A 178 -3.39 4.14 17.95
CA LYS A 178 -2.03 4.70 17.79
C LYS A 178 -1.29 4.31 16.50
N ASP A 179 -1.73 3.24 15.85
CA ASP A 179 -1.07 2.71 14.67
C ASP A 179 -1.54 3.41 13.38
N PHE A 180 -2.51 4.31 13.47
CA PHE A 180 -3.01 5.07 12.33
C PHE A 180 -2.08 6.22 11.98
N ILE A 181 -1.66 6.27 10.72
CA ILE A 181 -0.87 7.36 10.15
C ILE A 181 -1.62 8.03 9.01
N LEU A 182 -1.40 9.33 8.82
CA LEU A 182 -2.06 10.15 7.80
C LEU A 182 -1.03 10.86 6.94
N PHE A 183 -1.16 10.74 5.63
CA PHE A 183 -0.43 11.60 4.69
C PHE A 183 -1.38 12.49 3.89
N ALA A 184 -0.84 13.56 3.32
CA ALA A 184 -1.61 14.54 2.59
C ALA A 184 -0.97 14.89 1.25
N SER A 185 -1.83 15.17 0.25
CA SER A 185 -1.43 15.55 -1.10
C SER A 185 -2.15 16.84 -1.54
N PRO A 186 -1.46 17.81 -2.16
CA PRO A 186 -2.13 18.92 -2.82
C PRO A 186 -2.51 18.57 -4.26
N TRP A 187 -3.67 19.01 -4.70
CA TRP A 187 -4.12 18.92 -6.10
C TRP A 187 -3.70 20.15 -6.90
N SER A 188 -3.66 21.32 -6.29
CA SER A 188 -3.24 22.56 -6.92
C SER A 188 -2.76 23.57 -5.87
N PRO A 189 -1.78 24.42 -6.15
CA PRO A 189 -1.59 25.66 -5.41
C PRO A 189 -2.82 26.59 -5.55
N PRO A 190 -3.00 27.59 -4.66
CA PRO A 190 -3.97 28.66 -4.86
C PRO A 190 -3.85 29.29 -6.25
N ALA A 191 -4.96 29.69 -6.87
CA ALA A 191 -5.00 30.24 -8.23
C ALA A 191 -3.97 31.36 -8.46
N TRP A 192 -3.83 32.27 -7.49
CA TRP A 192 -2.90 33.41 -7.57
C TRP A 192 -1.40 33.02 -7.57
N MET A 193 -1.08 31.78 -7.17
CA MET A 193 0.29 31.25 -7.25
C MET A 193 0.58 30.53 -8.58
N LYS A 194 -0.42 30.43 -9.49
CA LYS A 194 -0.30 29.65 -10.73
C LYS A 194 -0.22 30.50 -11.97
N THR A 195 0.42 29.97 -13.01
CA THR A 195 0.63 30.67 -14.28
C THR A 195 -0.65 30.91 -15.08
N ASN A 196 -1.67 30.07 -14.89
CA ASN A 196 -3.00 30.20 -15.51
C ASN A 196 -4.01 30.95 -14.61
N ASN A 197 -3.61 31.36 -13.40
CA ASN A 197 -4.47 32.01 -12.41
C ASN A 197 -5.78 31.25 -12.13
N ASP A 198 -5.71 29.91 -12.17
CA ASP A 198 -6.84 28.98 -11.96
C ASP A 198 -6.32 27.77 -11.17
N MET A 199 -7.11 27.26 -10.22
CA MET A 199 -6.77 26.02 -9.50
C MET A 199 -6.99 24.81 -10.39
N LEU A 200 -7.92 24.87 -11.35
CA LEU A 200 -8.27 23.84 -12.31
C LEU A 200 -7.37 23.94 -13.55
N HIS A 201 -7.54 23.00 -14.48
CA HIS A 201 -6.97 23.05 -15.85
C HIS A 201 -5.43 23.10 -15.91
N GLY A 202 -4.74 22.41 -15.00
CA GLY A 202 -3.27 22.34 -15.00
C GLY A 202 -2.62 23.68 -14.64
N GLY A 203 -1.83 24.25 -15.55
CA GLY A 203 -0.97 25.37 -15.23
C GLY A 203 0.25 24.94 -14.40
N ARG A 204 1.10 25.88 -14.03
CA ARG A 204 2.33 25.63 -13.28
C ARG A 204 2.43 26.55 -12.08
N LEU A 205 3.16 26.15 -11.05
CA LEU A 205 3.56 27.06 -9.98
C LEU A 205 4.40 28.19 -10.56
N ARG A 206 4.13 29.41 -10.16
CA ARG A 206 4.93 30.58 -10.56
C ARG A 206 6.25 30.60 -9.78
N PRO A 207 7.39 30.85 -10.43
CA PRO A 207 8.71 30.85 -9.75
C PRO A 207 8.81 31.84 -8.57
N ASP A 208 8.09 32.96 -8.63
CA ASP A 208 8.03 33.93 -7.53
C ASP A 208 7.19 33.45 -6.33
N CYS A 209 6.48 32.31 -6.48
CA CYS A 209 5.66 31.68 -5.45
C CYS A 209 6.27 30.40 -4.84
N ASP A 210 7.39 29.87 -5.36
CA ASP A 210 7.99 28.62 -4.88
C ASP A 210 8.21 28.61 -3.35
N ARG A 211 8.81 29.67 -2.83
CA ARG A 211 9.04 29.82 -1.38
C ARG A 211 7.74 29.88 -0.59
N THR A 212 6.76 30.63 -1.10
CA THR A 212 5.45 30.76 -0.45
C THR A 212 4.72 29.42 -0.43
N TRP A 213 4.77 28.69 -1.54
CA TRP A 213 4.14 27.36 -1.63
C TRP A 213 4.81 26.36 -0.68
N ALA A 214 6.13 26.36 -0.56
CA ALA A 214 6.84 25.54 0.42
C ALA A 214 6.42 25.88 1.87
N HIS A 215 6.30 27.17 2.21
CA HIS A 215 5.80 27.59 3.52
C HIS A 215 4.32 27.25 3.74
N TYR A 216 3.53 27.13 2.68
CA TYR A 216 2.14 26.70 2.77
C TYR A 216 2.05 25.25 3.29
N PHE A 217 2.92 24.36 2.83
CA PHE A 217 3.02 22.98 3.38
C PHE A 217 3.38 23.00 4.87
N VAL A 218 4.36 23.82 5.26
CA VAL A 218 4.76 23.98 6.66
C VAL A 218 3.56 24.41 7.51
N ARG A 219 2.85 25.47 7.07
CA ARG A 219 1.65 25.97 7.77
C ARG A 219 0.55 24.93 7.84
N PHE A 220 0.29 24.17 6.77
CA PHE A 220 -0.67 23.07 6.76
C PHE A 220 -0.35 22.05 7.84
N VAL A 221 0.88 21.54 7.88
CA VAL A 221 1.29 20.53 8.88
C VAL A 221 1.11 21.09 10.30
N GLN A 222 1.57 22.32 10.55
CA GLN A 222 1.48 22.94 11.88
C GLN A 222 0.02 23.16 12.34
N GLU A 223 -0.86 23.63 11.45
CA GLU A 223 -2.26 23.88 11.81
C GLU A 223 -3.05 22.55 12.00
N PHE A 224 -2.76 21.51 11.20
CA PHE A 224 -3.35 20.18 11.41
C PHE A 224 -2.87 19.56 12.72
N GLU A 225 -1.59 19.62 13.04
CA GLU A 225 -1.06 19.13 14.33
C GLU A 225 -1.65 19.90 15.51
N LYS A 226 -1.74 21.22 15.41
CA LYS A 226 -2.40 22.04 16.43
C LYS A 226 -3.88 21.70 16.58
N ALA A 227 -4.54 21.28 15.49
CA ALA A 227 -5.90 20.75 15.52
C ALA A 227 -5.98 19.33 16.05
N GLY A 228 -4.86 18.67 16.42
CA GLY A 228 -4.82 17.30 16.96
C GLY A 228 -4.79 16.21 15.88
N VAL A 229 -4.39 16.54 14.66
CA VAL A 229 -4.22 15.62 13.53
C VAL A 229 -2.77 15.66 13.05
N PRO A 230 -1.88 14.80 13.57
CA PRO A 230 -0.50 14.75 13.15
C PRO A 230 -0.37 14.25 11.70
N ILE A 231 0.43 14.94 10.90
CA ILE A 231 0.75 14.56 9.53
C ILE A 231 2.03 13.73 9.53
N TRP A 232 1.90 12.47 9.09
CA TRP A 232 3.02 11.54 8.94
C TRP A 232 3.80 11.77 7.65
N GLY A 233 3.12 12.08 6.54
CA GLY A 233 3.74 12.23 5.23
C GLY A 233 3.05 13.25 4.35
N LEU A 234 3.76 13.66 3.29
CA LEU A 234 3.29 14.58 2.27
C LEU A 234 3.70 14.07 0.90
N THR A 235 2.88 14.30 -0.13
CA THR A 235 3.34 14.26 -1.52
C THR A 235 3.56 15.68 -2.04
N VAL A 236 4.50 15.86 -2.97
CA VAL A 236 4.80 17.20 -3.53
C VAL A 236 3.62 17.71 -4.33
N GLN A 237 3.02 16.85 -5.14
CA GLN A 237 1.89 17.20 -6.00
C GLN A 237 1.13 15.92 -6.39
N ASN A 238 -0.20 15.94 -6.23
CA ASN A 238 -1.04 14.90 -6.84
C ASN A 238 -0.99 15.00 -8.36
N GLU A 239 -0.68 13.89 -9.02
CA GLU A 239 -0.69 13.74 -10.47
C GLU A 239 0.00 14.88 -11.26
N PRO A 240 1.32 15.08 -11.08
CA PRO A 240 2.04 16.25 -11.59
C PRO A 240 2.13 16.35 -13.12
N MET A 241 1.56 15.39 -13.86
CA MET A 241 1.45 15.45 -15.33
C MET A 241 0.00 15.62 -15.82
N ALA A 242 -0.97 15.60 -14.92
CA ALA A 242 -2.37 15.68 -15.29
C ALA A 242 -2.83 17.13 -15.49
N VAL A 243 -3.56 17.36 -16.59
CA VAL A 243 -4.33 18.58 -16.85
C VAL A 243 -5.80 18.20 -16.76
N GLN A 244 -6.42 18.50 -15.67
CA GLN A 244 -7.77 18.04 -15.38
C GLN A 244 -8.77 19.20 -15.31
N PRO A 245 -10.08 18.96 -15.52
CA PRO A 245 -11.12 19.97 -15.32
C PRO A 245 -11.39 20.25 -13.83
N TRP A 246 -10.61 19.66 -12.94
CA TRP A 246 -10.55 19.92 -11.49
C TRP A 246 -9.18 20.46 -11.09
N GLU A 247 -8.94 20.63 -9.79
CA GLU A 247 -7.67 21.08 -9.24
C GLU A 247 -6.52 20.22 -9.77
N SER A 248 -5.57 20.86 -10.42
CA SER A 248 -4.39 20.22 -10.98
C SER A 248 -3.25 21.22 -11.20
N CYS A 249 -2.03 20.74 -11.14
CA CYS A 249 -0.84 21.57 -11.35
C CYS A 249 0.28 20.72 -11.97
N ILE A 250 0.91 21.21 -13.01
CA ILE A 250 1.97 20.48 -13.72
C ILE A 250 3.32 20.77 -13.04
N PHE A 251 4.05 19.68 -12.79
CA PHE A 251 5.48 19.71 -12.48
C PHE A 251 6.20 18.74 -13.44
N THR A 252 7.22 19.19 -14.13
CA THR A 252 8.20 18.28 -14.75
C THR A 252 9.01 17.59 -13.66
N ALA A 253 9.72 16.52 -13.98
CA ALA A 253 10.60 15.86 -13.01
C ALA A 253 11.68 16.83 -12.47
N ALA A 254 12.24 17.70 -13.31
CA ALA A 254 13.22 18.69 -12.92
C ALA A 254 12.62 19.79 -12.02
N GLU A 255 11.41 20.27 -12.34
CA GLU A 255 10.72 21.26 -11.47
C GLU A 255 10.38 20.67 -10.11
N GLU A 256 9.93 19.42 -10.05
CA GLU A 256 9.64 18.71 -8.79
C GLU A 256 10.92 18.50 -7.97
N ARG A 257 12.03 18.05 -8.61
CA ARG A 257 13.35 17.93 -8.00
C ARG A 257 13.82 19.26 -7.42
N ASP A 258 13.75 20.34 -8.20
CA ASP A 258 14.25 21.66 -7.80
C ASP A 258 13.39 22.29 -6.71
N PHE A 259 12.07 22.10 -6.74
CA PHE A 259 11.17 22.51 -5.67
C PHE A 259 11.48 21.78 -4.35
N VAL A 260 11.70 20.48 -4.38
CA VAL A 260 12.13 19.71 -3.21
C VAL A 260 13.48 20.19 -2.70
N LYS A 261 14.46 20.32 -3.59
CA LYS A 261 15.85 20.66 -3.26
C LYS A 261 16.03 22.05 -2.67
N TYR A 262 15.40 23.03 -3.27
CA TYR A 262 15.68 24.45 -2.95
C TYR A 262 14.63 25.09 -2.04
N TYR A 263 13.43 24.52 -1.96
CA TYR A 263 12.31 25.16 -1.27
C TYR A 263 11.66 24.26 -0.22
N LEU A 264 11.00 23.17 -0.61
CA LEU A 264 10.16 22.38 0.31
C LEU A 264 10.99 21.63 1.35
N GLY A 265 12.05 20.93 0.93
CA GLY A 265 12.93 20.20 1.85
C GLY A 265 13.55 21.12 2.91
N PRO A 266 14.23 22.21 2.50
CA PRO A 266 14.76 23.21 3.45
C PRO A 266 13.69 23.84 4.35
N ALA A 267 12.49 24.13 3.83
CA ALA A 267 11.42 24.73 4.63
C ALA A 267 10.91 23.79 5.73
N LEU A 268 10.73 22.51 5.41
CA LEU A 268 10.37 21.50 6.40
C LEU A 268 11.48 21.31 7.45
N GLU A 269 12.73 21.27 7.03
CA GLU A 269 13.89 21.14 7.94
C GLU A 269 13.98 22.32 8.89
N GLN A 270 13.91 23.57 8.38
CA GLN A 270 13.95 24.81 9.18
C GLN A 270 12.77 24.92 10.16
N ALA A 271 11.62 24.35 9.81
CA ALA A 271 10.45 24.30 10.68
C ALA A 271 10.47 23.18 11.72
N GLY A 272 11.55 22.35 11.77
CA GLY A 272 11.64 21.18 12.65
C GLY A 272 10.71 20.03 12.26
N LEU A 273 10.34 19.97 10.98
CA LEU A 273 9.40 18.97 10.43
C LEU A 273 10.10 17.87 9.63
N SER A 274 11.40 17.63 9.81
CA SER A 274 12.17 16.58 9.10
C SER A 274 11.64 15.16 9.36
N ARG A 275 10.78 14.97 10.36
CA ARG A 275 10.09 13.69 10.61
C ARG A 275 9.02 13.36 9.56
N VAL A 276 8.47 14.36 8.87
CA VAL A 276 7.43 14.21 7.86
C VAL A 276 8.02 13.53 6.63
N LYS A 277 7.41 12.42 6.19
CA LYS A 277 7.88 11.62 5.07
C LYS A 277 7.47 12.29 3.76
N LEU A 278 8.44 12.87 3.04
CA LEU A 278 8.18 13.50 1.76
C LEU A 278 8.23 12.46 0.64
N MET A 279 7.17 12.40 -0.16
CA MET A 279 7.03 11.55 -1.33
C MET A 279 6.95 12.39 -2.60
N VAL A 280 7.51 11.86 -3.67
CA VAL A 280 7.50 12.47 -5.01
C VAL A 280 6.66 11.64 -5.96
N TRP A 281 6.41 12.15 -7.15
CA TRP A 281 5.66 11.54 -8.23
C TRP A 281 4.14 11.52 -7.96
N ASP A 282 3.63 10.67 -7.08
CA ASP A 282 2.21 10.57 -6.74
C ASP A 282 1.28 10.50 -7.97
N HIS A 283 1.64 9.65 -8.95
CA HIS A 283 0.95 9.46 -10.22
C HIS A 283 1.15 8.01 -10.72
N ASN A 284 0.74 7.70 -11.95
CA ASN A 284 0.66 6.34 -12.47
C ASN A 284 2.00 5.60 -12.58
N ARG A 285 1.97 4.26 -12.43
CA ARG A 285 3.14 3.37 -12.51
C ARG A 285 3.93 3.50 -13.82
N GLY A 286 3.30 3.92 -14.92
CA GLY A 286 3.83 3.82 -16.29
C GLY A 286 5.23 4.40 -16.50
N ILE A 287 5.53 5.56 -15.92
CA ILE A 287 6.84 6.23 -16.05
C ILE A 287 7.49 6.57 -14.71
N MET A 288 7.07 5.91 -13.62
CA MET A 288 7.56 6.22 -12.28
C MET A 288 9.09 6.09 -12.15
N TYR A 289 9.72 5.17 -12.90
CA TYR A 289 11.17 4.99 -12.87
C TYR A 289 11.91 6.26 -13.34
N GLN A 290 11.50 6.83 -14.47
CA GLN A 290 12.13 8.03 -15.03
C GLN A 290 11.93 9.24 -14.11
N ARG A 291 10.77 9.34 -13.47
CA ARG A 291 10.45 10.41 -12.50
C ARG A 291 11.27 10.27 -11.23
N ALA A 292 11.33 9.07 -10.66
CA ALA A 292 12.13 8.78 -9.46
C ALA A 292 13.62 9.02 -9.72
N LYS A 293 14.14 8.54 -10.86
CA LYS A 293 15.53 8.70 -11.25
C LYS A 293 15.98 10.16 -11.23
N GLU A 294 15.21 11.07 -11.84
CA GLU A 294 15.56 12.50 -11.90
C GLU A 294 15.77 13.13 -10.51
N ILE A 295 15.01 12.65 -9.52
CA ILE A 295 15.05 13.19 -8.16
C ILE A 295 16.07 12.43 -7.30
N TYR A 296 16.11 11.10 -7.41
CA TYR A 296 16.95 10.27 -6.54
C TYR A 296 18.43 10.32 -6.90
N ASP A 297 18.77 10.53 -8.18
CA ASP A 297 20.15 10.72 -8.65
C ASP A 297 20.73 12.09 -8.28
N ASP A 298 19.92 13.05 -7.80
CA ASP A 298 20.40 14.31 -7.20
C ASP A 298 20.48 14.17 -5.67
N PRO A 299 21.68 13.98 -5.07
CA PRO A 299 21.82 13.78 -3.62
C PRO A 299 21.26 14.92 -2.78
N ALA A 300 21.25 16.16 -3.32
CA ALA A 300 20.78 17.33 -2.60
C ALA A 300 19.25 17.41 -2.56
N ALA A 301 18.54 16.80 -3.51
CA ALA A 301 17.10 16.60 -3.48
C ALA A 301 16.76 15.31 -2.73
N SER A 302 17.42 14.21 -3.09
CA SER A 302 17.17 12.86 -2.58
C SER A 302 17.19 12.75 -1.05
N LYS A 303 18.08 13.51 -0.38
CA LYS A 303 18.18 13.52 1.09
C LYS A 303 16.88 13.92 1.82
N TYR A 304 16.02 14.68 1.16
CA TYR A 304 14.73 15.09 1.70
C TYR A 304 13.59 14.13 1.42
N VAL A 305 13.78 13.21 0.47
CA VAL A 305 12.74 12.33 -0.05
C VAL A 305 12.78 10.98 0.62
N TRP A 306 11.67 10.59 1.24
CA TRP A 306 11.47 9.26 1.83
C TRP A 306 11.18 8.20 0.76
N GLY A 307 10.40 8.56 -0.28
CA GLY A 307 9.98 7.61 -1.29
C GLY A 307 9.16 8.20 -2.42
N ALA A 308 8.56 7.35 -3.23
CA ALA A 308 7.63 7.74 -4.30
C ALA A 308 6.23 7.20 -4.03
N GLY A 309 5.22 8.07 -4.24
CA GLY A 309 3.83 7.69 -4.36
C GLY A 309 3.49 7.22 -5.77
N PHE A 310 2.52 6.30 -5.93
CA PHE A 310 2.08 5.89 -7.25
C PHE A 310 0.61 5.45 -7.30
N HIS A 311 0.02 5.52 -8.51
CA HIS A 311 -1.37 5.20 -8.88
C HIS A 311 -1.41 4.14 -10.00
N TRP A 312 -2.61 3.70 -10.40
CA TRP A 312 -2.79 2.57 -11.34
C TRP A 312 -3.55 2.87 -12.65
N TYR A 313 -3.97 4.12 -12.89
CA TYR A 313 -4.97 4.45 -13.91
C TYR A 313 -4.54 4.26 -15.39
N VAL A 314 -3.27 4.02 -15.65
CA VAL A 314 -2.75 3.76 -17.02
C VAL A 314 -2.34 2.31 -17.26
N GLY A 315 -2.70 1.41 -16.35
CA GLY A 315 -2.41 -0.02 -16.46
C GLY A 315 -1.52 -0.55 -15.35
N ASP A 316 -1.23 -1.84 -15.42
CA ASP A 316 -0.61 -2.57 -14.31
C ASP A 316 0.86 -2.19 -14.07
N HIS A 317 1.67 -2.23 -15.12
CA HIS A 317 3.09 -1.83 -15.11
C HIS A 317 3.86 -2.15 -13.80
N PHE A 318 3.57 -3.29 -13.17
CA PHE A 318 4.15 -3.69 -11.89
C PHE A 318 5.69 -3.78 -11.93
N ASP A 319 6.27 -4.13 -13.08
CA ASP A 319 7.72 -4.15 -13.25
C ASP A 319 8.36 -2.78 -13.02
N ASN A 320 7.66 -1.67 -13.30
CA ASN A 320 8.19 -0.34 -13.01
C ASN A 320 8.30 -0.07 -11.52
N VAL A 321 7.39 -0.63 -10.70
CA VAL A 321 7.48 -0.58 -9.22
C VAL A 321 8.75 -1.30 -8.77
N ARG A 322 8.97 -2.53 -9.28
CA ARG A 322 10.17 -3.32 -8.99
C ARG A 322 11.45 -2.62 -9.43
N LEU A 323 11.48 -2.03 -10.63
CA LEU A 323 12.65 -1.31 -11.14
C LEU A 323 13.07 -0.15 -10.21
N VAL A 324 12.10 0.60 -9.67
CA VAL A 324 12.41 1.66 -8.70
C VAL A 324 12.91 1.08 -7.38
N HIS A 325 12.26 0.01 -6.88
CA HIS A 325 12.68 -0.67 -5.65
C HIS A 325 14.11 -1.22 -5.76
N ASP A 326 14.44 -1.87 -6.88
CA ASP A 326 15.75 -2.50 -7.08
C ASP A 326 16.86 -1.45 -7.29
N ALA A 327 16.54 -0.32 -7.94
CA ALA A 327 17.49 0.75 -8.19
C ALA A 327 17.81 1.60 -6.94
N TRP A 328 16.83 1.79 -6.06
CA TRP A 328 16.96 2.58 -4.83
C TRP A 328 16.26 1.87 -3.64
N PRO A 329 16.83 0.77 -3.15
CA PRO A 329 16.19 -0.08 -2.12
C PRO A 329 16.00 0.63 -0.77
N GLU A 330 16.70 1.75 -0.54
CA GLU A 330 16.54 2.58 0.65
C GLU A 330 15.34 3.55 0.55
N LYS A 331 14.76 3.71 -0.64
CA LYS A 331 13.60 4.55 -0.90
C LYS A 331 12.32 3.74 -0.85
N ALA A 332 11.36 4.21 -0.09
CA ALA A 332 10.07 3.53 0.03
C ALA A 332 9.18 3.78 -1.20
N LEU A 333 8.26 2.85 -1.42
CA LEU A 333 7.23 2.97 -2.45
C LEU A 333 5.86 2.86 -1.78
N LEU A 334 4.96 3.78 -2.08
CA LEU A 334 3.62 3.80 -1.51
C LEU A 334 2.58 3.90 -2.63
N PHE A 335 1.68 2.92 -2.69
CA PHE A 335 0.49 3.09 -3.53
C PHE A 335 -0.44 4.10 -2.86
N THR A 336 -0.56 5.28 -3.45
CA THR A 336 -1.19 6.45 -2.82
C THR A 336 -2.63 6.66 -3.23
N GLU A 337 -3.06 6.10 -4.37
CA GLU A 337 -4.44 6.25 -4.83
C GLU A 337 -4.87 5.15 -5.81
N GLY A 338 -6.09 4.65 -5.64
CA GLY A 338 -6.78 3.81 -6.61
C GLY A 338 -8.28 3.71 -6.35
N THR A 339 -9.06 3.85 -7.41
CA THR A 339 -10.51 3.58 -7.41
C THR A 339 -10.87 2.79 -8.67
N GLU A 340 -12.00 2.11 -8.64
CA GLU A 340 -12.50 1.29 -9.75
C GLU A 340 -12.90 2.12 -10.98
N GLY A 341 -12.97 3.45 -10.86
CA GLY A 341 -13.33 4.38 -11.93
C GLY A 341 -14.69 5.04 -11.74
N ALA A 342 -15.32 5.41 -12.84
CA ALA A 342 -16.58 6.16 -12.83
C ALA A 342 -17.72 5.43 -12.10
N PHE A 343 -18.60 6.20 -11.48
CA PHE A 343 -19.75 5.67 -10.78
C PHE A 343 -20.82 5.13 -11.73
N TYR A 344 -21.15 3.85 -11.57
CA TYR A 344 -22.20 3.17 -12.32
C TYR A 344 -23.14 2.46 -11.33
N PRO A 345 -24.34 3.03 -11.05
CA PRO A 345 -25.27 2.46 -10.06
C PRO A 345 -25.61 0.99 -10.29
N ASP A 346 -25.75 0.57 -11.56
CA ASP A 346 -26.14 -0.79 -11.94
C ASP A 346 -24.98 -1.80 -11.81
N SER A 347 -23.74 -1.34 -11.60
CA SER A 347 -22.54 -2.17 -11.53
C SER A 347 -21.91 -2.27 -10.14
N LEU A 348 -22.57 -1.75 -9.11
CA LEU A 348 -22.02 -1.70 -7.74
C LEU A 348 -21.58 -3.06 -7.22
N GLN A 349 -22.27 -4.14 -7.57
CA GLN A 349 -21.98 -5.50 -7.10
C GLN A 349 -21.17 -6.33 -8.08
N GLU A 350 -20.62 -5.73 -9.15
CA GLU A 350 -19.74 -6.47 -10.07
C GLU A 350 -18.51 -6.99 -9.36
N TRP A 351 -18.23 -8.29 -9.56
CA TRP A 351 -17.15 -8.98 -8.86
C TRP A 351 -15.77 -8.45 -9.24
N LYS A 352 -15.62 -8.05 -10.50
CA LYS A 352 -14.34 -7.51 -11.03
C LYS A 352 -13.76 -6.37 -10.18
N TRP A 353 -14.60 -5.57 -9.50
CA TRP A 353 -14.13 -4.46 -8.68
C TRP A 353 -13.27 -4.94 -7.49
N GLY A 354 -13.63 -6.05 -6.88
CA GLY A 354 -12.79 -6.67 -5.85
C GLY A 354 -11.50 -7.25 -6.43
N GLU A 355 -11.59 -7.97 -7.55
CA GLU A 355 -10.45 -8.63 -8.17
C GLU A 355 -9.37 -7.65 -8.62
N VAL A 356 -9.72 -6.47 -9.15
CA VAL A 356 -8.76 -5.43 -9.52
C VAL A 356 -7.94 -4.98 -8.30
N PHE A 357 -8.58 -4.78 -7.13
CA PHE A 357 -7.90 -4.43 -5.89
C PHE A 357 -6.98 -5.57 -5.43
N GLY A 358 -7.49 -6.80 -5.33
CA GLY A 358 -6.71 -7.95 -4.87
C GLY A 358 -5.48 -8.19 -5.72
N ARG A 359 -5.62 -8.21 -7.06
CA ARG A 359 -4.52 -8.38 -8.00
C ARG A 359 -3.49 -7.26 -7.89
N SER A 360 -3.94 -6.02 -7.79
CA SER A 360 -3.06 -4.86 -7.68
C SER A 360 -2.26 -4.90 -6.38
N MET A 361 -2.93 -5.15 -5.25
CA MET A 361 -2.28 -5.20 -3.94
C MET A 361 -1.25 -6.34 -3.84
N ILE A 362 -1.58 -7.55 -4.32
CA ILE A 362 -0.65 -8.68 -4.33
C ILE A 362 0.61 -8.30 -5.11
N ASN A 363 0.45 -7.80 -6.33
CA ASN A 363 1.58 -7.47 -7.17
C ASN A 363 2.38 -6.26 -6.64
N ASP A 364 1.73 -5.20 -6.17
CA ASP A 364 2.43 -4.05 -5.61
C ASP A 364 3.31 -4.45 -4.41
N PHE A 365 2.78 -5.26 -3.49
CA PHE A 365 3.56 -5.75 -2.35
C PHE A 365 4.69 -6.67 -2.80
N GLN A 366 4.47 -7.54 -3.78
CA GLN A 366 5.53 -8.40 -4.34
C GLN A 366 6.63 -7.59 -5.02
N HIS A 367 6.33 -6.40 -5.55
CA HIS A 367 7.27 -5.52 -6.25
C HIS A 367 7.83 -4.40 -5.37
N GLY A 368 7.64 -4.43 -4.04
CA GLY A 368 8.33 -3.55 -3.10
C GLY A 368 7.50 -2.42 -2.49
N ALA A 369 6.19 -2.35 -2.76
CA ALA A 369 5.33 -1.36 -2.10
C ALA A 369 5.32 -1.55 -0.58
N SER A 370 5.48 -0.45 0.15
CA SER A 370 5.49 -0.40 1.62
C SER A 370 4.13 -0.08 2.23
N GLY A 371 3.12 0.18 1.42
CA GLY A 371 1.75 0.46 1.86
C GLY A 371 0.81 0.68 0.70
N TRP A 372 -0.49 0.74 0.98
CA TRP A 372 -1.50 0.81 -0.06
C TRP A 372 -2.72 1.60 0.39
N THR A 373 -3.22 2.52 -0.46
CA THR A 373 -4.31 3.43 -0.12
C THR A 373 -5.35 3.47 -1.23
N ALA A 374 -6.57 3.01 -0.94
CA ALA A 374 -7.71 3.24 -1.83
C ALA A 374 -7.99 4.75 -1.94
N TRP A 375 -8.68 5.16 -3.02
CA TRP A 375 -9.24 6.52 -3.09
C TRP A 375 -10.35 6.68 -2.01
N ASN A 376 -11.37 7.45 -2.22
CA ASN A 376 -12.39 7.71 -1.18
C ASN A 376 -12.82 6.45 -0.42
N VAL A 377 -12.80 6.47 0.91
CA VAL A 377 -13.25 5.33 1.73
C VAL A 377 -14.76 5.12 1.62
N ILE A 378 -15.53 6.21 1.54
CA ILE A 378 -16.99 6.21 1.38
C ILE A 378 -17.39 7.34 0.44
N LEU A 379 -18.46 7.13 -0.31
CA LEU A 379 -19.13 8.15 -1.13
C LEU A 379 -20.65 8.01 -0.99
N ASP A 380 -21.39 9.04 -1.40
CA ASP A 380 -22.85 9.04 -1.37
C ASP A 380 -23.45 8.21 -2.53
N GLU A 381 -24.78 8.15 -2.57
CA GLU A 381 -25.56 7.40 -3.56
C GLU A 381 -25.36 7.86 -5.01
N THR A 382 -24.64 8.95 -5.24
CA THR A 382 -24.29 9.46 -6.57
C THR A 382 -22.86 9.17 -6.97
N GLY A 383 -22.06 8.60 -6.04
CA GLY A 383 -20.60 8.48 -6.20
C GLY A 383 -19.86 9.79 -5.92
N GLY A 384 -20.44 10.65 -5.11
CA GLY A 384 -19.94 11.97 -4.71
C GLY A 384 -20.06 12.23 -3.20
N PRO A 385 -20.17 13.50 -2.78
CA PRO A 385 -20.22 14.72 -3.59
C PRO A 385 -18.94 15.04 -4.37
N ASN A 386 -19.09 15.71 -5.51
CA ASN A 386 -17.99 16.14 -6.37
C ASN A 386 -18.40 17.41 -7.12
N HIS A 387 -17.58 18.45 -7.11
CA HIS A 387 -17.96 19.77 -7.65
C HIS A 387 -17.74 19.92 -9.17
N VAL A 388 -17.09 18.93 -9.78
CA VAL A 388 -16.79 18.94 -11.24
C VAL A 388 -17.43 17.77 -11.99
N GLY A 389 -18.27 16.97 -11.32
CA GLY A 389 -18.98 15.84 -11.94
C GLY A 389 -18.12 14.59 -12.19
N ASN A 390 -16.96 14.47 -11.56
CA ASN A 390 -16.10 13.29 -11.62
C ASN A 390 -16.54 12.26 -10.58
N TYR A 391 -17.75 11.71 -10.70
CA TYR A 391 -18.29 10.73 -9.76
C TYR A 391 -17.59 9.39 -9.88
N CYS A 392 -17.23 8.76 -8.74
CA CYS A 392 -16.47 7.53 -8.69
C CYS A 392 -17.13 6.47 -7.80
N MET A 393 -16.63 5.24 -7.92
CA MET A 393 -16.89 4.16 -6.99
C MET A 393 -16.08 4.34 -5.70
N ALA A 394 -16.53 3.74 -4.62
CA ALA A 394 -15.81 3.65 -3.35
C ALA A 394 -16.07 2.28 -2.71
N PRO A 395 -15.22 1.80 -1.80
CA PRO A 395 -15.45 0.54 -1.07
C PRO A 395 -16.78 0.49 -0.32
N LEU A 396 -17.38 1.64 0.00
CA LEU A 396 -18.71 1.74 0.59
C LEU A 396 -19.47 2.89 -0.04
N ILE A 397 -20.66 2.59 -0.57
CA ILE A 397 -21.63 3.59 -1.05
C ILE A 397 -22.74 3.75 -0.01
N CYS A 398 -23.00 4.99 0.37
CA CYS A 398 -23.92 5.37 1.42
C CYS A 398 -25.13 6.11 0.84
N ASP A 399 -26.34 5.55 0.91
CA ASP A 399 -27.53 6.32 0.58
C ASP A 399 -27.87 7.27 1.76
N THR A 400 -27.54 8.53 1.60
CA THR A 400 -27.70 9.55 2.65
C THR A 400 -29.18 9.89 2.93
N ARG A 401 -30.10 9.49 2.07
CA ARG A 401 -31.57 9.71 2.21
C ARG A 401 -32.22 8.62 3.04
N THR A 402 -31.71 7.37 2.90
CA THR A 402 -32.31 6.20 3.57
C THR A 402 -31.45 5.67 4.72
N GLY A 403 -30.16 6.02 4.74
CA GLY A 403 -29.18 5.46 5.66
C GLY A 403 -28.67 4.06 5.27
N ASN A 404 -29.00 3.57 4.08
CA ASN A 404 -28.52 2.27 3.61
C ASN A 404 -27.03 2.32 3.26
N LEU A 405 -26.29 1.28 3.66
CA LEU A 405 -24.88 1.10 3.38
C LEU A 405 -24.68 -0.08 2.43
N THR A 406 -24.06 0.17 1.28
CA THR A 406 -23.75 -0.85 0.28
C THR A 406 -22.25 -1.10 0.28
N TYR A 407 -21.80 -2.20 0.92
CA TYR A 407 -20.42 -2.64 0.91
C TYR A 407 -20.09 -3.28 -0.43
N MET A 408 -19.09 -2.70 -1.12
CA MET A 408 -18.60 -3.18 -2.40
C MET A 408 -17.68 -4.40 -2.22
N ASN A 409 -17.46 -5.17 -3.31
CA ASN A 409 -16.52 -6.27 -3.24
C ASN A 409 -15.10 -5.80 -2.88
N SER A 410 -14.67 -4.61 -3.33
CA SER A 410 -13.40 -3.99 -2.96
C SER A 410 -13.22 -3.80 -1.45
N PHE A 411 -14.27 -3.52 -0.68
CA PHE A 411 -14.21 -3.44 0.78
C PHE A 411 -13.70 -4.74 1.40
N TYR A 412 -14.22 -5.88 0.96
CA TYR A 412 -13.83 -7.19 1.48
C TYR A 412 -12.43 -7.58 1.01
N TYR A 413 -12.09 -7.30 -0.26
CA TYR A 413 -10.74 -7.55 -0.79
C TYR A 413 -9.68 -6.76 -0.04
N LEU A 414 -9.90 -5.47 0.24
CA LEU A 414 -9.04 -4.64 1.11
C LEU A 414 -8.87 -5.26 2.50
N GLY A 415 -9.97 -5.79 3.06
CA GLY A 415 -9.98 -6.43 4.38
C GLY A 415 -9.06 -7.65 4.48
N HIS A 416 -8.90 -8.42 3.38
CA HIS A 416 -7.96 -9.55 3.33
C HIS A 416 -6.50 -9.15 3.55
N PHE A 417 -6.16 -7.90 3.31
CA PHE A 417 -4.82 -7.37 3.59
C PHE A 417 -4.79 -6.58 4.90
N SER A 418 -5.61 -5.55 5.02
CA SER A 418 -5.51 -4.57 6.10
C SER A 418 -5.77 -5.14 7.50
N LYS A 419 -6.66 -6.13 7.61
CA LYS A 419 -6.96 -6.81 8.87
C LYS A 419 -5.79 -7.68 9.36
N PHE A 420 -5.08 -8.31 8.45
CA PHE A 420 -4.11 -9.37 8.77
C PHE A 420 -2.65 -8.95 8.58
N ILE A 421 -2.35 -7.99 7.70
CA ILE A 421 -1.02 -7.41 7.51
C ILE A 421 -0.99 -6.07 8.21
N ARG A 422 -0.33 -6.03 9.38
CA ARG A 422 -0.37 -4.87 10.27
C ARG A 422 0.84 -3.95 10.09
N PRO A 423 0.77 -2.67 10.49
CA PRO A 423 1.92 -1.77 10.49
C PRO A 423 3.14 -2.41 11.15
N GLY A 424 4.30 -2.33 10.49
CA GLY A 424 5.52 -2.98 10.93
C GLY A 424 5.70 -4.43 10.48
N ALA A 425 4.69 -5.04 9.82
CA ALA A 425 4.87 -6.32 9.15
C ALA A 425 5.94 -6.22 8.06
N ARG A 426 6.67 -7.29 7.81
CA ARG A 426 7.67 -7.36 6.74
C ARG A 426 7.22 -8.38 5.69
N ARG A 427 7.24 -7.99 4.40
CA ARG A 427 7.03 -8.96 3.33
C ARG A 427 8.11 -10.04 3.38
N ILE A 428 7.71 -11.29 3.19
CA ILE A 428 8.61 -12.45 3.13
C ILE A 428 8.58 -13.09 1.73
N ILE A 429 9.44 -14.08 1.48
CA ILE A 429 9.34 -14.89 0.27
C ILE A 429 7.95 -15.55 0.23
N CYS A 430 7.27 -15.35 -0.88
CA CYS A 430 6.02 -15.99 -1.22
C CYS A 430 6.02 -16.20 -2.74
N SER A 431 5.98 -17.45 -3.18
CA SER A 431 5.92 -17.80 -4.58
C SER A 431 4.86 -18.88 -4.83
N SER A 432 4.31 -18.91 -6.04
CA SER A 432 3.40 -19.95 -6.51
C SER A 432 4.09 -20.80 -7.57
N ASN A 433 3.85 -22.10 -7.60
CA ASN A 433 4.27 -22.97 -8.68
C ASN A 433 3.20 -23.14 -9.79
N THR A 434 2.15 -22.33 -9.74
CA THR A 434 1.12 -22.22 -10.77
C THR A 434 0.78 -20.76 -11.06
N ASP A 435 0.47 -20.44 -12.31
CA ASP A 435 0.04 -19.10 -12.72
C ASP A 435 -1.43 -18.80 -12.33
N ASP A 436 -2.20 -19.84 -12.00
CA ASP A 436 -3.62 -19.75 -11.66
C ASP A 436 -3.87 -19.16 -10.27
N LEU A 437 -2.86 -19.20 -9.39
CA LEU A 437 -2.91 -18.61 -8.04
C LEU A 437 -1.81 -17.55 -7.90
N ILE A 438 -2.21 -16.32 -7.62
CA ILE A 438 -1.29 -15.26 -7.25
C ILE A 438 -1.32 -15.05 -5.73
N ALA A 439 -0.16 -14.75 -5.12
CA ALA A 439 -0.08 -14.64 -3.68
C ALA A 439 0.97 -13.64 -3.21
N THR A 440 0.79 -13.16 -1.99
CA THR A 440 1.80 -12.41 -1.21
C THR A 440 1.74 -12.84 0.25
N ALA A 441 2.84 -12.66 0.98
CA ALA A 441 2.88 -12.97 2.40
C ALA A 441 3.71 -11.96 3.18
N ALA A 442 3.29 -11.70 4.41
CA ALA A 442 4.02 -10.86 5.35
C ALA A 442 4.03 -11.47 6.75
N ILE A 443 5.15 -11.33 7.45
CA ILE A 443 5.30 -11.68 8.85
C ILE A 443 5.06 -10.44 9.71
N ASN A 444 4.10 -10.52 10.60
CA ASN A 444 3.76 -9.48 11.56
C ASN A 444 4.77 -9.43 12.72
N GLN A 445 4.73 -8.35 13.50
CA GLN A 445 5.61 -8.17 14.65
C GLN A 445 5.38 -9.19 15.77
N ASP A 446 4.20 -9.79 15.84
CA ASP A 446 3.86 -10.89 16.77
C ASP A 446 4.30 -12.27 16.28
N GLY A 447 4.93 -12.36 15.11
CA GLY A 447 5.42 -13.58 14.49
C GLY A 447 4.39 -14.32 13.63
N ARG A 448 3.13 -13.91 13.62
CA ARG A 448 2.12 -14.50 12.72
C ARG A 448 2.38 -14.12 11.27
N ILE A 449 2.20 -15.08 10.38
CA ILE A 449 2.35 -14.88 8.94
C ILE A 449 0.98 -14.80 8.30
N ALA A 450 0.68 -13.68 7.64
CA ALA A 450 -0.51 -13.55 6.79
C ALA A 450 -0.14 -13.86 5.34
N VAL A 451 -0.80 -14.84 4.76
CA VAL A 451 -0.66 -15.24 3.35
C VAL A 451 -1.96 -14.91 2.64
N VAL A 452 -1.90 -14.00 1.68
CA VAL A 452 -3.06 -13.64 0.85
C VAL A 452 -2.92 -14.33 -0.49
N VAL A 453 -3.91 -15.16 -0.85
CA VAL A 453 -3.95 -15.96 -2.08
C VAL A 453 -5.20 -15.58 -2.86
N MET A 454 -5.08 -15.41 -4.17
CA MET A 454 -6.18 -15.05 -5.05
C MET A 454 -6.27 -15.98 -6.24
N ASN A 455 -7.48 -16.44 -6.53
CA ASN A 455 -7.89 -17.24 -7.67
C ASN A 455 -8.84 -16.42 -8.55
N GLN A 456 -8.43 -16.12 -9.78
CA GLN A 456 -9.25 -15.41 -10.76
C GLN A 456 -9.80 -16.34 -11.86
N THR A 457 -9.59 -17.66 -11.72
CA THR A 457 -10.07 -18.64 -12.70
C THR A 457 -11.53 -19.04 -12.45
N GLU A 458 -12.12 -19.70 -13.42
CA GLU A 458 -13.50 -20.21 -13.35
C GLU A 458 -13.62 -21.54 -12.57
N THR A 459 -12.53 -22.04 -11.98
CA THR A 459 -12.50 -23.34 -11.30
C THR A 459 -11.96 -23.24 -9.88
N ASP A 460 -12.43 -24.13 -9.02
CA ASP A 460 -11.87 -24.32 -7.69
C ASP A 460 -10.48 -24.96 -7.80
N ILE A 461 -9.49 -24.45 -7.08
CA ILE A 461 -8.12 -24.92 -7.13
C ILE A 461 -7.71 -25.47 -5.76
N PRO A 462 -7.57 -26.79 -5.61
CA PRO A 462 -6.91 -27.40 -4.45
C PRO A 462 -5.43 -27.02 -4.44
N PHE A 463 -4.91 -26.55 -3.30
CA PHE A 463 -3.51 -26.17 -3.19
C PHE A 463 -2.96 -26.39 -1.77
N ASN A 464 -1.64 -26.38 -1.67
CA ASN A 464 -0.91 -26.39 -0.40
C ASN A 464 -0.32 -25.00 -0.11
N THR A 465 -0.29 -24.60 1.16
CA THR A 465 0.63 -23.55 1.64
C THR A 465 1.77 -24.26 2.35
N TRP A 466 2.97 -24.18 1.80
CA TRP A 466 4.16 -24.88 2.30
C TRP A 466 5.16 -23.93 2.95
N ILE A 467 5.62 -24.31 4.14
CA ILE A 467 6.65 -23.59 4.88
C ILE A 467 7.45 -24.55 5.77
N ALA A 468 8.78 -24.54 5.63
CA ALA A 468 9.69 -25.26 6.53
C ALA A 468 9.33 -26.76 6.76
N SER A 469 9.02 -27.50 5.68
CA SER A 469 8.62 -28.91 5.69
C SER A 469 7.23 -29.19 6.29
N GLU A 470 6.40 -28.18 6.48
CA GLU A 470 4.99 -28.32 6.83
C GLU A 470 4.11 -27.78 5.71
N SER A 471 2.95 -28.38 5.51
CA SER A 471 1.97 -27.93 4.53
C SER A 471 0.58 -27.81 5.15
N PHE A 472 -0.20 -26.86 4.66
CA PHE A 472 -1.59 -26.61 5.01
C PHE A 472 -2.41 -26.74 3.73
N LYS A 473 -3.22 -27.81 3.64
CA LYS A 473 -4.00 -28.11 2.44
C LYS A 473 -5.38 -27.45 2.50
N THR A 474 -5.75 -26.77 1.43
CA THR A 474 -7.08 -26.16 1.27
C THR A 474 -7.48 -26.10 -0.21
N THR A 475 -8.64 -25.48 -0.48
CA THR A 475 -9.13 -25.21 -1.83
C THR A 475 -9.45 -23.72 -1.94
N SER A 476 -8.94 -23.07 -2.97
CA SER A 476 -9.35 -21.72 -3.36
C SER A 476 -10.54 -21.82 -4.29
N PRO A 477 -11.72 -21.32 -3.91
CA PRO A 477 -12.88 -21.29 -4.80
C PRO A 477 -12.59 -20.48 -6.08
N ALA A 478 -13.31 -20.78 -7.15
CA ALA A 478 -13.31 -19.96 -8.35
C ALA A 478 -13.63 -18.49 -7.98
N HIS A 479 -12.95 -17.54 -8.61
CA HIS A 479 -13.14 -16.10 -8.36
C HIS A 479 -13.16 -15.77 -6.87
N SER A 480 -12.05 -16.02 -6.17
CA SER A 480 -11.94 -15.79 -4.73
C SER A 480 -10.64 -15.14 -4.31
N ILE A 481 -10.67 -14.57 -3.12
CA ILE A 481 -9.49 -14.19 -2.36
C ILE A 481 -9.56 -14.84 -0.98
N MET A 482 -8.41 -15.32 -0.50
CA MET A 482 -8.28 -15.99 0.79
C MET A 482 -7.15 -15.35 1.59
N THR A 483 -7.29 -15.35 2.91
CA THR A 483 -6.17 -15.08 3.82
C THR A 483 -5.99 -16.28 4.74
N ILE A 484 -4.76 -16.79 4.77
CA ILE A 484 -4.33 -17.88 5.65
C ILE A 484 -3.37 -17.26 6.67
N VAL A 485 -3.65 -17.44 7.96
CA VAL A 485 -2.82 -16.91 9.05
C VAL A 485 -2.16 -18.08 9.78
N LEU A 486 -0.82 -18.13 9.70
CA LEU A 486 0.05 -19.15 10.28
C LEU A 486 0.67 -18.70 11.59
#